data_021b9a68d59c0c3b1524102789490c58
#
_entry.id   021b9a68d59c0c3b1524102789490c58
#
_cell.length_a   1.000
_cell.length_b   1.000
_cell.length_c   1.000
_cell.angle_alpha   90.00
_cell.angle_beta   90.00
_cell.angle_gamma   90.00
#
_symmetry.space_group_name_H-M   'P 1'
#
loop_
_entity.id
_entity.type
_entity.pdbx_description
1 polymer ?
#
loop_
_entity_poly.entity_id
_entity_poly.type
_entity_poly.pdbx_seq_one_letter_code
_entity_poly.pdbx_strand_id
1 'polypeptide(L)'
;MNRTRPAEMLAADPCVEHASLLRRRFLGVAMLMVGIMAWPAAGRVAHAADATAATSAASSRPKIGIIGSGRIGSTLGTAWLKSGHEVMFSSLDLEQDKALAAKLGKGAHAGTPREAAAFGEVLLVSVPYSALPQLGKDLAAEIRGKLIIDTSNPIPGRDGEVATQALARGAGLASADLLPGARIVRAFNAIGFSRLQAFTQGQAGTVGMPIAGDDAQAIAMASALVREARLEPVLVGPLAMGRHLRPGTPLAGELSPEQIRKLIPTLTPL
;
A
#
# COMPACT_ATOMS: atom_id res chain seq x y z
N MET A 1 -17.78 -30.96 51.66
CA MET A 1 -16.60 -30.60 52.43
C MET A 1 -15.92 -29.51 51.69
N ASN A 2 -16.26 -28.28 51.84
CA ASN A 2 -16.02 -27.28 52.90
C ASN A 2 -14.58 -26.98 53.11
N ARG A 3 -14.17 -25.78 52.74
CA ARG A 3 -13.41 -24.73 53.39
C ARG A 3 -12.65 -23.88 52.36
N THR A 4 -13.10 -22.69 52.12
CA THR A 4 -12.94 -21.35 52.76
C THR A 4 -11.72 -20.57 52.24
N ARG A 5 -12.05 -19.40 51.69
CA ARG A 5 -11.17 -18.27 51.49
C ARG A 5 -10.56 -17.77 52.84
N PRO A 6 -9.55 -16.93 52.79
CA PRO A 6 -9.85 -15.55 53.14
C PRO A 6 -9.26 -14.49 52.21
N ALA A 7 -9.97 -13.37 52.26
CA ALA A 7 -9.63 -12.06 51.79
C ALA A 7 -8.75 -11.31 52.81
N GLU A 8 -8.43 -10.12 52.44
CA GLU A 8 -7.80 -8.98 53.15
C GLU A 8 -6.40 -8.65 52.64
N MET A 9 -5.97 -7.43 52.40
CA MET A 9 -6.46 -6.15 52.92
C MET A 9 -5.89 -5.00 52.07
N LEU A 10 -6.65 -3.97 51.99
CA LEU A 10 -6.31 -2.62 51.55
C LEU A 10 -5.06 -2.04 52.23
N ALA A 11 -4.30 -1.22 51.52
CA ALA A 11 -3.72 -0.01 52.09
C ALA A 11 -3.65 1.07 51.05
N ALA A 12 -4.24 2.20 51.44
CA ALA A 12 -4.43 3.44 50.70
C ALA A 12 -3.22 4.38 50.92
N ASP A 13 -3.15 5.32 49.98
CA ASP A 13 -2.56 6.65 49.94
C ASP A 13 -1.84 7.23 51.18
N PRO A 14 -0.97 8.21 51.02
CA PRO A 14 -1.38 9.59 50.82
C PRO A 14 -0.41 10.44 49.95
N CYS A 15 -0.99 11.33 49.11
CA CYS A 15 -1.20 12.76 49.41
C CYS A 15 0.02 13.69 49.50
N VAL A 16 -0.13 14.79 48.83
CA VAL A 16 0.06 16.22 49.14
C VAL A 16 1.12 16.90 48.28
N GLU A 17 0.72 17.67 47.30
CA GLU A 17 0.54 19.14 47.32
C GLU A 17 1.82 19.98 47.58
N HIS A 18 2.12 20.87 46.65
CA HIS A 18 2.39 22.30 46.80
C HIS A 18 2.82 22.86 45.43
N ALA A 19 2.03 23.67 44.79
CA ALA A 19 1.68 25.08 44.90
C ALA A 19 2.90 26.02 45.03
N SER A 20 3.07 26.86 44.10
CA SER A 20 2.96 28.32 44.12
C SER A 20 3.99 29.03 43.25
N LEU A 21 3.50 29.80 42.32
CA LEU A 21 3.68 31.24 42.14
C LEU A 21 5.12 31.80 42.14
N LEU A 22 5.51 32.34 41.01
CA LEU A 22 6.14 33.68 41.02
C LEU A 22 5.96 34.39 39.66
N ARG A 23 5.04 35.36 39.71
CA ARG A 23 4.96 36.47 38.77
C ARG A 23 6.14 37.41 39.02
N ARG A 24 6.81 37.85 37.97
CA ARG A 24 7.49 39.15 37.99
C ARG A 24 7.24 39.89 36.68
N ARG A 25 6.48 40.96 36.86
CA ARG A 25 6.34 42.11 35.96
C ARG A 25 7.65 42.90 36.00
N PHE A 26 8.11 43.37 34.87
CA PHE A 26 8.90 44.59 34.79
C PHE A 26 8.35 45.47 33.66
N LEU A 27 7.81 46.60 34.07
CA LEU A 27 7.57 47.82 33.29
C LEU A 27 8.87 48.63 33.25
N GLY A 28 9.09 49.35 32.14
CA GLY A 28 10.08 50.41 31.99
C GLY A 28 10.04 50.88 30.55
N VAL A 29 9.19 51.79 30.17
CA VAL A 29 9.28 53.25 30.02
C VAL A 29 10.28 53.72 28.96
N ALA A 30 9.69 54.18 27.87
CA ALA A 30 9.92 55.24 26.92
C ALA A 30 11.31 55.91 26.78
N MET A 31 11.75 56.11 25.56
CA MET A 31 12.18 57.45 25.10
C MET A 31 12.11 57.61 23.58
N LEU A 32 11.46 58.64 23.17
CA LEU A 32 11.25 59.19 21.84
C LEU A 32 12.57 59.73 21.27
N MET A 33 12.90 59.42 20.06
CA MET A 33 13.75 60.31 19.22
C MET A 33 13.18 60.27 17.79
N VAL A 34 12.70 61.41 17.39
CA VAL A 34 12.29 61.76 16.01
C VAL A 34 13.52 62.01 15.19
N GLY A 35 13.73 61.28 14.15
CA GLY A 35 14.73 61.50 13.13
C GLY A 35 14.07 61.40 11.77
N ILE A 36 13.66 62.54 11.20
CA ILE A 36 13.20 62.65 9.82
C ILE A 36 14.41 62.60 8.90
N MET A 37 14.55 61.51 8.14
CA MET A 37 15.35 61.48 6.94
C MET A 37 14.50 61.01 5.75
N ALA A 38 14.26 61.98 4.86
CA ALA A 38 13.65 61.75 3.56
C ALA A 38 14.57 60.87 2.68
N TRP A 39 14.06 59.75 2.21
CA TRP A 39 14.69 58.95 1.18
C TRP A 39 13.80 58.97 -0.08
N PRO A 40 14.41 59.10 -1.24
CA PRO A 40 13.66 59.25 -2.50
C PRO A 40 12.93 57.98 -2.88
N ALA A 41 11.73 58.17 -3.37
CA ALA A 41 10.89 57.13 -3.97
C ALA A 41 11.57 56.56 -5.25
N ALA A 42 12.22 55.40 -5.14
CA ALA A 42 12.57 54.58 -6.26
C ALA A 42 11.52 53.47 -6.42
N GLY A 43 10.92 53.45 -7.59
CA GLY A 43 9.78 52.63 -7.93
C GLY A 43 9.96 51.14 -7.61
N ARG A 44 9.09 50.63 -6.78
CA ARG A 44 8.82 49.19 -6.70
C ARG A 44 7.89 48.83 -7.85
N VAL A 45 8.48 48.37 -8.94
CA VAL A 45 7.75 47.57 -9.93
C VAL A 45 7.29 46.31 -9.21
N ALA A 46 5.99 46.24 -8.95
CA ALA A 46 5.36 45.07 -8.40
C ALA A 46 5.52 43.90 -9.39
N HIS A 47 6.39 42.96 -9.10
CA HIS A 47 6.33 41.62 -9.66
C HIS A 47 5.21 40.86 -8.92
N ALA A 48 3.97 41.18 -9.30
CA ALA A 48 2.79 40.43 -8.93
C ALA A 48 2.43 39.49 -10.08
N ALA A 49 3.32 38.54 -10.36
CA ALA A 49 3.03 37.47 -11.30
C ALA A 49 4.01 36.35 -11.04
N ASP A 50 3.69 35.50 -10.03
CA ASP A 50 4.07 34.10 -9.96
C ASP A 50 3.55 33.39 -8.68
N ALA A 51 2.55 33.96 -8.03
CA ALA A 51 1.96 33.32 -6.83
C ALA A 51 0.69 32.49 -7.14
N THR A 52 0.38 32.24 -8.42
CA THR A 52 -0.87 31.55 -8.83
C THR A 52 -0.66 30.17 -9.48
N ALA A 53 0.56 29.65 -9.50
CA ALA A 53 0.83 28.32 -10.07
C ALA A 53 1.06 27.22 -9.02
N ALA A 54 0.97 27.55 -7.72
CA ALA A 54 1.11 26.55 -6.63
C ALA A 54 -0.24 26.15 -6.00
N THR A 55 -1.36 26.39 -6.71
CA THR A 55 -2.66 26.03 -6.18
C THR A 55 -3.10 24.70 -6.76
N SER A 56 -3.02 23.66 -5.89
CA SER A 56 -3.83 22.46 -5.95
C SER A 56 -3.59 21.51 -7.13
N ALA A 57 -2.44 20.87 -7.17
CA ALA A 57 -2.47 19.45 -7.42
C ALA A 57 -2.89 18.77 -6.10
N ALA A 58 -4.15 18.81 -5.76
CA ALA A 58 -4.74 17.76 -4.94
C ALA A 58 -4.39 16.48 -5.70
N SER A 59 -3.41 15.69 -5.21
CA SER A 59 -2.98 14.48 -5.87
C SER A 59 -4.20 13.57 -5.88
N SER A 60 -4.88 13.53 -7.04
CA SER A 60 -5.96 12.60 -7.24
C SER A 60 -5.39 11.22 -6.97
N ARG A 61 -6.08 10.44 -6.14
CA ARG A 61 -5.65 9.06 -5.87
C ARG A 61 -5.54 8.33 -7.20
N PRO A 62 -4.47 7.55 -7.42
CA PRO A 62 -4.27 6.88 -8.70
C PRO A 62 -5.45 5.96 -9.02
N LYS A 63 -5.84 5.91 -10.28
CA LYS A 63 -6.81 4.94 -10.78
C LYS A 63 -6.19 3.55 -10.76
N ILE A 64 -6.97 2.55 -10.36
CA ILE A 64 -6.50 1.17 -10.22
C ILE A 64 -7.23 0.26 -11.19
N GLY A 65 -6.47 -0.43 -12.04
CA GLY A 65 -6.98 -1.49 -12.90
C GLY A 65 -6.72 -2.85 -12.26
N ILE A 66 -7.74 -3.69 -12.15
CA ILE A 66 -7.63 -5.04 -11.60
C ILE A 66 -7.78 -6.05 -12.72
N ILE A 67 -6.72 -6.80 -12.97
CA ILE A 67 -6.70 -7.93 -13.88
C ILE A 67 -6.81 -9.19 -13.04
N GLY A 68 -8.00 -9.77 -13.01
CA GLY A 68 -8.36 -10.89 -12.14
C GLY A 68 -9.14 -10.45 -10.90
N SER A 69 -10.43 -10.14 -11.06
CA SER A 69 -11.38 -9.76 -10.00
C SER A 69 -11.89 -10.92 -9.15
N GLY A 70 -11.13 -12.03 -9.09
CA GLY A 70 -11.39 -13.14 -8.20
C GLY A 70 -11.34 -12.75 -6.71
N ARG A 71 -11.20 -13.74 -5.81
CA ARG A 71 -11.23 -13.48 -4.35
C ARG A 71 -10.25 -12.39 -3.89
N ILE A 72 -8.98 -12.45 -4.34
CA ILE A 72 -7.96 -11.46 -3.94
C ILE A 72 -8.23 -10.11 -4.60
N GLY A 73 -8.44 -10.10 -5.93
CA GLY A 73 -8.64 -8.86 -6.68
C GLY A 73 -9.87 -8.08 -6.22
N SER A 74 -11.01 -8.75 -6.01
CA SER A 74 -12.22 -8.10 -5.51
C SER A 74 -12.06 -7.59 -4.07
N THR A 75 -11.35 -8.32 -3.20
CA THR A 75 -11.09 -7.90 -1.82
C THR A 75 -10.24 -6.64 -1.77
N LEU A 76 -9.11 -6.63 -2.48
CA LEU A 76 -8.20 -5.47 -2.51
C LEU A 76 -8.85 -4.29 -3.22
N GLY A 77 -9.49 -4.51 -4.37
CA GLY A 77 -10.20 -3.45 -5.09
C GLY A 77 -11.30 -2.80 -4.26
N THR A 78 -12.05 -3.59 -3.47
CA THR A 78 -13.05 -3.06 -2.53
C THR A 78 -12.39 -2.22 -1.42
N ALA A 79 -11.24 -2.63 -0.90
CA ALA A 79 -10.52 -1.86 0.11
C ALA A 79 -10.03 -0.51 -0.45
N TRP A 80 -9.45 -0.50 -1.63
CA TRP A 80 -8.97 0.72 -2.28
C TRP A 80 -10.10 1.65 -2.72
N LEU A 81 -11.24 1.08 -3.18
CA LEU A 81 -12.44 1.85 -3.45
C LEU A 81 -12.93 2.60 -2.19
N LYS A 82 -12.96 1.90 -1.03
CA LYS A 82 -13.29 2.52 0.27
C LYS A 82 -12.28 3.60 0.68
N SER A 83 -11.05 3.48 0.26
CA SER A 83 -10.01 4.49 0.44
C SER A 83 -10.13 5.67 -0.55
N GLY A 84 -11.09 5.63 -1.47
CA GLY A 84 -11.40 6.72 -2.40
C GLY A 84 -10.70 6.66 -3.76
N HIS A 85 -10.15 5.50 -4.14
CA HIS A 85 -9.68 5.27 -5.50
C HIS A 85 -10.85 5.00 -6.46
N GLU A 86 -10.66 5.31 -7.73
CA GLU A 86 -11.45 4.71 -8.79
C GLU A 86 -10.84 3.36 -9.18
N VAL A 87 -11.67 2.32 -9.26
CA VAL A 87 -11.23 0.95 -9.49
C VAL A 87 -12.00 0.33 -10.64
N MET A 88 -11.30 -0.22 -11.64
CA MET A 88 -11.91 -1.01 -12.70
C MET A 88 -11.59 -2.48 -12.50
N PHE A 89 -12.64 -3.29 -12.32
CA PHE A 89 -12.57 -4.74 -12.17
C PHE A 89 -12.62 -5.42 -13.54
N SER A 90 -11.81 -6.45 -13.73
CA SER A 90 -11.85 -7.28 -14.92
C SER A 90 -11.51 -8.74 -14.64
N SER A 91 -12.15 -9.64 -15.35
CA SER A 91 -11.90 -11.08 -15.31
C SER A 91 -12.26 -11.71 -16.66
N LEU A 92 -12.41 -13.02 -16.69
CA LEU A 92 -12.95 -13.75 -17.84
C LEU A 92 -14.50 -13.65 -17.93
N ASP A 93 -15.15 -13.21 -16.84
CA ASP A 93 -16.60 -13.04 -16.75
C ASP A 93 -16.94 -11.56 -16.53
N LEU A 94 -17.13 -10.85 -17.63
CA LEU A 94 -17.43 -9.42 -17.61
C LEU A 94 -18.78 -9.13 -16.93
N GLU A 95 -19.76 -10.02 -17.02
CA GLU A 95 -21.08 -9.81 -16.38
C GLU A 95 -20.96 -9.90 -14.86
N GLN A 96 -20.15 -10.82 -14.35
CA GLN A 96 -19.83 -10.88 -12.92
C GLN A 96 -19.12 -9.59 -12.46
N ASP A 97 -18.19 -9.05 -13.26
CA ASP A 97 -17.49 -7.81 -12.96
C ASP A 97 -18.43 -6.60 -12.95
N LYS A 98 -19.35 -6.53 -13.90
CA LYS A 98 -20.42 -5.50 -13.93
C LYS A 98 -21.32 -5.58 -12.70
N ALA A 99 -21.73 -6.77 -12.31
CA ALA A 99 -22.55 -6.98 -11.12
C ALA A 99 -21.77 -6.57 -9.83
N LEU A 100 -20.48 -6.88 -9.76
CA LEU A 100 -19.60 -6.46 -8.67
C LEU A 100 -19.49 -4.92 -8.62
N ALA A 101 -19.20 -4.28 -9.74
CA ALA A 101 -19.07 -2.82 -9.82
C ALA A 101 -20.39 -2.12 -9.44
N ALA A 102 -21.53 -2.60 -9.92
CA ALA A 102 -22.85 -2.08 -9.58
C ALA A 102 -23.15 -2.20 -8.07
N LYS A 103 -22.79 -3.32 -7.44
CA LYS A 103 -22.91 -3.54 -6.00
C LYS A 103 -22.05 -2.60 -5.18
N LEU A 104 -20.81 -2.32 -5.64
CA LEU A 104 -19.86 -1.47 -4.94
C LEU A 104 -20.17 0.03 -5.12
N GLY A 105 -20.80 0.41 -6.21
CA GLY A 105 -21.31 1.76 -6.47
C GLY A 105 -20.25 2.74 -6.95
N LYS A 106 -20.32 3.98 -6.48
CA LYS A 106 -19.52 5.09 -6.98
C LYS A 106 -18.01 4.79 -6.97
N GLY A 107 -17.36 5.03 -8.12
CA GLY A 107 -15.92 4.83 -8.31
C GLY A 107 -15.55 3.40 -8.73
N ALA A 108 -16.51 2.45 -8.69
CA ALA A 108 -16.32 1.10 -9.20
C ALA A 108 -16.73 1.02 -10.68
N HIS A 109 -15.87 0.44 -11.49
CA HIS A 109 -16.04 0.23 -12.91
C HIS A 109 -15.81 -1.24 -13.25
N ALA A 110 -16.30 -1.69 -14.38
CA ALA A 110 -16.04 -3.00 -14.95
C ALA A 110 -15.65 -2.89 -16.40
N GLY A 111 -14.77 -3.75 -16.84
CA GLY A 111 -14.32 -3.79 -18.23
C GLY A 111 -13.55 -5.05 -18.55
N THR A 112 -13.10 -5.16 -19.78
CA THR A 112 -12.16 -6.20 -20.21
C THR A 112 -10.79 -6.02 -19.54
N PRO A 113 -9.92 -7.04 -19.51
CA PRO A 113 -8.55 -6.87 -19.00
C PRO A 113 -7.77 -5.73 -19.69
N ARG A 114 -7.98 -5.51 -20.99
CA ARG A 114 -7.36 -4.41 -21.73
C ARG A 114 -7.89 -3.04 -21.28
N GLU A 115 -9.20 -2.91 -21.10
CA GLU A 115 -9.81 -1.68 -20.61
C GLU A 115 -9.34 -1.38 -19.17
N ALA A 116 -9.27 -2.38 -18.31
CA ALA A 116 -8.74 -2.22 -16.95
C ALA A 116 -7.25 -1.84 -16.95
N ALA A 117 -6.46 -2.45 -17.83
CA ALA A 117 -5.05 -2.11 -17.99
C ALA A 117 -4.86 -0.68 -18.54
N ALA A 118 -5.70 -0.23 -19.45
CA ALA A 118 -5.68 1.14 -19.98
C ALA A 118 -6.14 2.18 -18.94
N PHE A 119 -7.18 1.86 -18.16
CA PHE A 119 -7.78 2.71 -17.14
C PHE A 119 -6.84 2.99 -15.98
N GLY A 120 -6.17 1.94 -15.46
CA GLY A 120 -5.36 2.04 -14.25
C GLY A 120 -4.01 2.72 -14.47
N GLU A 121 -3.65 3.63 -13.60
CA GLU A 121 -2.28 4.13 -13.43
C GLU A 121 -1.43 3.09 -12.67
N VAL A 122 -2.09 2.36 -11.78
CA VAL A 122 -1.57 1.19 -11.06
C VAL A 122 -2.40 -0.03 -11.45
N LEU A 123 -1.74 -1.15 -11.64
CA LEU A 123 -2.40 -2.41 -11.96
C LEU A 123 -2.22 -3.42 -10.83
N LEU A 124 -3.28 -4.11 -10.49
CA LEU A 124 -3.22 -5.35 -9.71
C LEU A 124 -3.37 -6.52 -10.66
N VAL A 125 -2.39 -7.42 -10.68
CA VAL A 125 -2.48 -8.69 -11.41
C VAL A 125 -2.70 -9.81 -10.39
N SER A 126 -3.88 -10.43 -10.47
CA SER A 126 -4.36 -11.46 -9.53
C SER A 126 -5.01 -12.63 -10.27
N VAL A 127 -4.22 -13.28 -11.10
CA VAL A 127 -4.64 -14.37 -11.99
C VAL A 127 -3.84 -15.65 -11.69
N PRO A 128 -4.27 -16.83 -12.19
CA PRO A 128 -3.40 -18.00 -12.25
C PRO A 128 -2.08 -17.67 -12.95
N TYR A 129 -0.96 -18.20 -12.42
CA TYR A 129 0.37 -17.87 -12.94
C TYR A 129 0.55 -18.24 -14.42
N SER A 130 -0.13 -19.30 -14.85
CA SER A 130 -0.17 -19.76 -16.25
C SER A 130 -0.78 -18.75 -17.22
N ALA A 131 -1.53 -17.75 -16.75
CA ALA A 131 -2.10 -16.69 -17.58
C ALA A 131 -1.09 -15.57 -17.91
N LEU A 132 -0.02 -15.39 -17.11
CA LEU A 132 0.93 -14.29 -17.26
C LEU A 132 1.59 -14.21 -18.64
N PRO A 133 2.04 -15.32 -19.26
CA PRO A 133 2.66 -15.26 -20.59
C PRO A 133 1.76 -14.65 -21.65
N GLN A 134 0.46 -14.99 -21.62
CA GLN A 134 -0.52 -14.44 -22.58
C GLN A 134 -0.86 -12.99 -22.24
N LEU A 135 -1.07 -12.67 -20.96
CA LEU A 135 -1.33 -11.29 -20.53
C LEU A 135 -0.20 -10.33 -20.93
N GLY A 136 1.06 -10.75 -20.73
CA GLY A 136 2.20 -9.92 -21.10
C GLY A 136 2.28 -9.62 -22.59
N LYS A 137 1.83 -10.56 -23.44
CA LYS A 137 1.73 -10.35 -24.90
C LYS A 137 0.56 -9.45 -25.25
N ASP A 138 -0.63 -9.76 -24.72
CA ASP A 138 -1.86 -9.08 -25.09
C ASP A 138 -1.92 -7.63 -24.59
N LEU A 139 -1.31 -7.36 -23.43
CA LEU A 139 -1.36 -6.06 -22.78
C LEU A 139 -0.02 -5.30 -22.79
N ALA A 140 0.91 -5.70 -23.67
CA ALA A 140 2.27 -5.15 -23.69
C ALA A 140 2.33 -3.61 -23.79
N ALA A 141 1.40 -3.01 -24.53
CA ALA A 141 1.32 -1.56 -24.68
C ALA A 141 0.79 -0.89 -23.41
N GLU A 142 -0.26 -1.44 -22.82
CA GLU A 142 -0.99 -0.87 -21.68
C GLU A 142 -0.22 -0.99 -20.37
N ILE A 143 0.63 -2.04 -20.20
CA ILE A 143 1.39 -2.27 -18.97
C ILE A 143 2.75 -1.54 -18.95
N ARG A 144 3.23 -1.09 -20.09
CA ARG A 144 4.57 -0.47 -20.21
C ARG A 144 4.71 0.75 -19.29
N GLY A 145 5.75 0.70 -18.43
CA GLY A 145 6.06 1.77 -17.48
C GLY A 145 5.11 1.88 -16.28
N LYS A 146 4.03 1.09 -16.22
CA LYS A 146 3.11 1.09 -15.09
C LYS A 146 3.61 0.27 -13.92
N LEU A 147 3.23 0.66 -12.71
CA LEU A 147 3.34 -0.20 -11.55
C LEU A 147 2.36 -1.36 -11.69
N ILE A 148 2.87 -2.57 -11.56
CA ILE A 148 2.07 -3.78 -11.38
C ILE A 148 2.33 -4.35 -9.98
N ILE A 149 1.29 -4.43 -9.16
CA ILE A 149 1.28 -5.25 -7.96
C ILE A 149 0.92 -6.66 -8.38
N ASP A 150 1.89 -7.58 -8.33
CA ASP A 150 1.70 -8.98 -8.72
C ASP A 150 1.42 -9.83 -7.48
N THR A 151 0.21 -10.38 -7.42
CA THR A 151 -0.23 -11.30 -6.37
C THR A 151 -0.24 -12.76 -6.84
N SER A 152 0.17 -13.01 -8.09
CA SER A 152 0.10 -14.35 -8.67
C SER A 152 1.16 -15.27 -8.06
N ASN A 153 0.77 -16.48 -7.71
CA ASN A 153 1.67 -17.50 -7.17
C ASN A 153 1.80 -18.68 -8.16
N PRO A 154 3.02 -19.08 -8.52
CA PRO A 154 3.24 -20.27 -9.35
C PRO A 154 2.93 -21.54 -8.55
N ILE A 155 1.92 -22.29 -8.98
CA ILE A 155 1.47 -23.53 -8.35
C ILE A 155 1.58 -24.64 -9.40
N PRO A 156 2.59 -25.53 -9.36
CA PRO A 156 2.84 -26.53 -10.43
C PRO A 156 1.62 -27.38 -10.75
N GLY A 157 0.85 -27.82 -9.75
CA GLY A 157 -0.36 -28.62 -9.95
C GLY A 157 -1.50 -27.88 -10.66
N ARG A 158 -1.47 -26.54 -10.73
CA ARG A 158 -2.45 -25.71 -11.45
C ARG A 158 -1.89 -25.11 -12.74
N ASP A 159 -0.65 -24.65 -12.69
CA ASP A 159 -0.05 -23.80 -13.72
C ASP A 159 0.99 -24.55 -14.58
N GLY A 160 1.23 -25.83 -14.30
CA GLY A 160 2.09 -26.70 -15.09
C GLY A 160 3.53 -26.22 -15.22
N GLU A 161 4.09 -26.33 -16.42
CA GLU A 161 5.50 -26.03 -16.71
C GLU A 161 5.83 -24.55 -16.48
N VAL A 162 4.90 -23.63 -16.72
CA VAL A 162 5.09 -22.19 -16.44
C VAL A 162 5.42 -21.95 -14.97
N ALA A 163 4.74 -22.68 -14.07
CA ALA A 163 5.01 -22.56 -12.64
C ALA A 163 6.37 -23.20 -12.28
N THR A 164 6.73 -24.34 -12.88
CA THR A 164 8.00 -25.00 -12.63
C THR A 164 9.17 -24.09 -12.99
N GLN A 165 9.13 -23.48 -14.18
CA GLN A 165 10.13 -22.52 -14.66
C GLN A 165 10.18 -21.27 -13.78
N ALA A 166 9.01 -20.73 -13.37
CA ALA A 166 8.94 -19.56 -12.50
C ALA A 166 9.51 -19.84 -11.10
N LEU A 167 9.34 -21.04 -10.56
CA LEU A 167 9.93 -21.42 -9.27
C LEU A 167 11.45 -21.53 -9.39
N ALA A 168 11.98 -22.09 -10.46
CA ALA A 168 13.41 -22.18 -10.72
C ALA A 168 14.04 -20.79 -10.91
N ARG A 169 13.40 -19.91 -11.68
CA ARG A 169 13.83 -18.53 -11.94
C ARG A 169 13.71 -17.61 -10.72
N GLY A 170 12.83 -17.95 -9.76
CA GLY A 170 12.33 -17.06 -8.73
C GLY A 170 11.12 -16.28 -9.21
N ALA A 171 9.98 -16.45 -8.52
CA ALA A 171 8.67 -15.95 -8.96
C ALA A 171 8.65 -14.43 -9.30
N GLY A 172 9.40 -13.61 -8.56
CA GLY A 172 9.48 -12.16 -8.84
C GLY A 172 10.13 -11.87 -10.20
N LEU A 173 11.31 -12.43 -10.43
CA LEU A 173 12.04 -12.27 -11.69
C LEU A 173 11.27 -12.86 -12.86
N ALA A 174 10.68 -14.05 -12.67
CA ALA A 174 9.85 -14.67 -13.70
C ALA A 174 8.63 -13.80 -14.06
N SER A 175 7.98 -13.14 -13.10
CA SER A 175 6.88 -12.21 -13.40
C SER A 175 7.38 -11.02 -14.23
N ALA A 176 8.56 -10.48 -13.96
CA ALA A 176 9.14 -9.40 -14.75
C ALA A 176 9.47 -9.84 -16.18
N ASP A 177 10.00 -11.07 -16.35
CA ASP A 177 10.28 -11.65 -17.67
C ASP A 177 8.98 -11.86 -18.48
N LEU A 178 7.87 -12.21 -17.80
CA LEU A 178 6.55 -12.46 -18.42
C LEU A 178 5.72 -11.19 -18.65
N LEU A 179 6.00 -10.08 -17.96
CA LEU A 179 5.31 -8.78 -18.07
C LEU A 179 6.32 -7.69 -18.44
N PRO A 180 6.94 -7.76 -19.61
CA PRO A 180 8.08 -6.91 -19.95
C PRO A 180 7.70 -5.42 -20.01
N GLY A 181 8.60 -4.59 -19.45
CA GLY A 181 8.43 -3.14 -19.43
C GLY A 181 7.56 -2.62 -18.27
N ALA A 182 6.95 -3.48 -17.47
CA ALA A 182 6.24 -3.08 -16.25
C ALA A 182 7.22 -2.92 -15.06
N ARG A 183 6.85 -2.09 -14.11
CA ARG A 183 7.55 -1.94 -12.82
C ARG A 183 6.87 -2.85 -11.79
N ILE A 184 7.44 -4.03 -11.57
CA ILE A 184 6.82 -5.08 -10.75
C ILE A 184 7.12 -4.85 -9.27
N VAL A 185 6.09 -4.93 -8.44
CA VAL A 185 6.18 -5.12 -6.99
C VAL A 185 5.36 -6.35 -6.62
N ARG A 186 6.00 -7.32 -5.99
CA ARG A 186 5.27 -8.45 -5.43
C ARG A 186 4.76 -8.10 -4.04
N ALA A 187 3.47 -8.33 -3.82
CA ALA A 187 2.80 -8.13 -2.54
C ALA A 187 1.55 -9.02 -2.45
N PHE A 188 1.07 -9.27 -1.24
CA PHE A 188 -0.11 -10.08 -0.93
C PHE A 188 -0.01 -11.57 -1.31
N ASN A 189 1.15 -12.03 -1.71
CA ASN A 189 1.40 -13.41 -2.18
C ASN A 189 1.47 -14.43 -1.03
N ALA A 190 1.87 -13.98 0.16
CA ALA A 190 2.21 -14.84 1.30
C ALA A 190 1.10 -14.93 2.36
N ILE A 191 -0.01 -14.22 2.20
CA ILE A 191 -1.16 -14.25 3.12
C ILE A 191 -2.31 -15.06 2.54
N GLY A 192 -3.01 -15.84 3.37
CA GLY A 192 -4.20 -16.56 2.96
C GLY A 192 -5.39 -15.62 2.71
N PHE A 193 -6.22 -15.96 1.72
CA PHE A 193 -7.37 -15.12 1.31
C PHE A 193 -8.29 -14.73 2.47
N SER A 194 -8.72 -15.70 3.30
CA SER A 194 -9.64 -15.43 4.41
C SER A 194 -9.07 -14.42 5.42
N ARG A 195 -7.76 -14.46 5.62
CA ARG A 195 -7.07 -13.53 6.52
C ARG A 195 -6.95 -12.16 5.88
N LEU A 196 -6.56 -12.09 4.61
CA LEU A 196 -6.54 -10.83 3.85
C LEU A 196 -7.92 -10.15 3.90
N GLN A 197 -8.99 -10.91 3.66
CA GLN A 197 -10.37 -10.41 3.73
C GLN A 197 -10.71 -9.88 5.13
N ALA A 198 -10.37 -10.60 6.17
CA ALA A 198 -10.64 -10.19 7.55
C ALA A 198 -9.97 -8.86 7.89
N PHE A 199 -8.69 -8.68 7.54
CA PHE A 199 -7.96 -7.42 7.78
C PHE A 199 -8.53 -6.25 6.97
N THR A 200 -8.81 -6.45 5.69
CA THR A 200 -9.42 -5.40 4.85
C THR A 200 -10.82 -4.98 5.33
N GLN A 201 -11.52 -5.86 6.06
CA GLN A 201 -12.82 -5.59 6.69
C GLN A 201 -12.71 -5.00 8.10
N GLY A 202 -11.52 -4.85 8.65
CA GLY A 202 -11.30 -4.16 9.93
C GLY A 202 -11.01 -5.06 11.11
N GLN A 203 -10.62 -6.32 10.90
CA GLN A 203 -10.11 -7.14 11.99
C GLN A 203 -8.95 -6.42 12.69
N ALA A 204 -8.96 -6.42 14.01
CA ALA A 204 -7.91 -5.80 14.82
C ALA A 204 -6.59 -6.57 14.71
N GLY A 205 -5.48 -5.84 14.85
CA GLY A 205 -4.12 -6.36 14.84
C GLY A 205 -3.28 -5.74 13.72
N THR A 206 -1.97 -5.76 13.91
CA THR A 206 -1.00 -5.29 12.91
C THR A 206 -0.31 -6.49 12.29
N VAL A 207 -0.60 -6.72 11.01
CA VAL A 207 0.05 -7.77 10.22
C VAL A 207 0.97 -7.12 9.20
N GLY A 208 2.20 -7.62 9.18
CA GLY A 208 3.19 -7.23 8.18
C GLY A 208 2.87 -7.84 6.82
N MET A 209 3.01 -7.05 5.78
CA MET A 209 2.91 -7.51 4.40
C MET A 209 4.29 -7.43 3.76
N PRO A 210 4.98 -8.57 3.54
CA PRO A 210 6.25 -8.54 2.86
C PRO A 210 6.06 -8.11 1.40
N ILE A 211 6.89 -7.17 0.96
CA ILE A 211 6.91 -6.67 -0.42
C ILE A 211 8.32 -6.77 -1.00
N ALA A 212 8.43 -7.00 -2.30
CA ALA A 212 9.69 -7.04 -3.03
C ALA A 212 9.56 -6.30 -4.36
N GLY A 213 10.59 -5.52 -4.72
CA GLY A 213 10.60 -4.75 -5.97
C GLY A 213 11.92 -4.01 -6.15
N ASP A 214 12.15 -3.47 -7.34
CA ASP A 214 13.41 -2.78 -7.69
C ASP A 214 13.23 -1.28 -7.87
N ASP A 215 12.03 -0.81 -8.26
CA ASP A 215 11.75 0.61 -8.52
C ASP A 215 11.24 1.30 -7.25
N ALA A 216 11.96 2.32 -6.78
CA ALA A 216 11.66 3.01 -5.52
C ALA A 216 10.28 3.69 -5.52
N GLN A 217 9.85 4.27 -6.65
CA GLN A 217 8.53 4.90 -6.74
C GLN A 217 7.42 3.86 -6.73
N ALA A 218 7.61 2.74 -7.45
CA ALA A 218 6.68 1.62 -7.44
C ALA A 218 6.53 1.02 -6.04
N ILE A 219 7.64 0.83 -5.32
CA ILE A 219 7.66 0.34 -3.93
C ILE A 219 6.91 1.31 -3.01
N ALA A 220 7.15 2.61 -3.13
CA ALA A 220 6.48 3.62 -2.30
C ALA A 220 4.96 3.61 -2.54
N MET A 221 4.52 3.56 -3.80
CA MET A 221 3.11 3.51 -4.16
C MET A 221 2.46 2.19 -3.74
N ALA A 222 3.09 1.05 -3.98
CA ALA A 222 2.61 -0.25 -3.52
C ALA A 222 2.50 -0.29 -1.98
N SER A 223 3.46 0.30 -1.27
CA SER A 223 3.44 0.42 0.20
C SER A 223 2.24 1.24 0.70
N ALA A 224 1.90 2.33 0.03
CA ALA A 224 0.70 3.11 0.36
C ALA A 224 -0.57 2.27 0.19
N LEU A 225 -0.70 1.56 -0.94
CA LEU A 225 -1.84 0.68 -1.21
C LEU A 225 -1.94 -0.51 -0.25
N VAL A 226 -0.80 -1.03 0.23
CA VAL A 226 -0.77 -2.06 1.29
C VAL A 226 -1.33 -1.50 2.60
N ARG A 227 -0.97 -0.26 2.99
CA ARG A 227 -1.54 0.39 4.20
C ARG A 227 -3.04 0.66 4.07
N GLU A 228 -3.48 1.06 2.90
CA GLU A 228 -4.92 1.25 2.64
C GLU A 228 -5.70 -0.06 2.71
N ALA A 229 -5.05 -1.20 2.42
CA ALA A 229 -5.58 -2.54 2.67
C ALA A 229 -5.48 -2.97 4.15
N ARG A 230 -5.09 -2.05 5.07
CA ARG A 230 -4.94 -2.26 6.53
C ARG A 230 -3.85 -3.25 6.92
N LEU A 231 -2.78 -3.30 6.15
CA LEU A 231 -1.60 -4.11 6.42
C LEU A 231 -0.36 -3.22 6.48
N GLU A 232 0.68 -3.62 7.19
CA GLU A 232 1.91 -2.84 7.28
C GLU A 232 2.95 -3.37 6.28
N PRO A 233 3.34 -2.60 5.26
CA PRO A 233 4.30 -3.05 4.26
C PRO A 233 5.71 -3.17 4.88
N VAL A 234 6.38 -4.27 4.57
CA VAL A 234 7.78 -4.49 4.91
C VAL A 234 8.55 -4.85 3.65
N LEU A 235 9.39 -3.94 3.19
CA LEU A 235 10.27 -4.22 2.05
C LEU A 235 11.30 -5.26 2.46
N VAL A 236 11.29 -6.41 1.78
CA VAL A 236 12.22 -7.51 2.06
C VAL A 236 13.45 -7.48 1.15
N GLY A 237 13.45 -6.65 0.12
CA GLY A 237 14.57 -6.44 -0.78
C GLY A 237 14.16 -6.32 -2.26
N PRO A 238 15.12 -6.51 -3.17
CA PRO A 238 14.86 -6.42 -4.60
C PRO A 238 13.87 -7.48 -5.07
N LEU A 239 13.39 -7.35 -6.31
CA LEU A 239 12.38 -8.24 -6.88
C LEU A 239 12.78 -9.73 -6.85
N ALA A 240 14.09 -10.03 -6.89
CA ALA A 240 14.63 -11.38 -6.71
C ALA A 240 14.18 -12.01 -5.37
N MET A 241 14.00 -11.21 -4.30
CA MET A 241 13.48 -11.68 -3.02
C MET A 241 12.00 -12.11 -3.09
N GLY A 242 11.31 -11.79 -4.17
CA GLY A 242 9.94 -12.21 -4.44
C GLY A 242 9.74 -13.73 -4.46
N ARG A 243 10.82 -14.51 -4.58
CA ARG A 243 10.81 -15.98 -4.42
C ARG A 243 10.33 -16.45 -3.04
N HIS A 244 10.55 -15.60 -2.03
CA HIS A 244 10.15 -15.87 -0.65
C HIS A 244 8.73 -15.40 -0.31
N LEU A 245 8.07 -14.67 -1.23
CA LEU A 245 6.72 -14.17 -1.05
C LEU A 245 5.71 -15.15 -1.68
N ARG A 246 5.50 -16.28 -1.04
CA ARG A 246 4.51 -17.29 -1.48
C ARG A 246 4.17 -18.25 -0.35
N PRO A 247 3.08 -19.00 -0.42
CA PRO A 247 2.79 -20.06 0.53
C PRO A 247 3.93 -21.07 0.66
N GLY A 248 4.17 -21.56 1.87
CA GLY A 248 5.22 -22.56 2.15
C GLY A 248 6.64 -21.99 2.30
N THR A 249 6.79 -20.66 2.37
CA THR A 249 8.07 -19.99 2.67
C THR A 249 8.06 -19.41 4.08
N PRO A 250 9.22 -19.04 4.65
CA PRO A 250 9.28 -18.44 5.98
C PRO A 250 8.48 -17.14 6.14
N LEU A 251 8.20 -16.43 5.03
CA LEU A 251 7.41 -15.20 5.04
C LEU A 251 5.91 -15.42 4.88
N ALA A 252 5.46 -16.69 4.82
CA ALA A 252 4.04 -17.00 4.67
C ALA A 252 3.29 -16.90 5.99
N GLY A 253 2.04 -16.42 5.93
CA GLY A 253 1.12 -16.37 7.06
C GLY A 253 0.99 -14.97 7.66
N GLU A 254 0.63 -14.95 8.95
CA GLU A 254 0.38 -13.72 9.70
C GLU A 254 1.58 -13.40 10.59
N LEU A 255 2.55 -12.73 10.01
CA LEU A 255 3.73 -12.27 10.72
C LEU A 255 3.59 -10.80 11.10
N SER A 256 4.10 -10.42 12.26
CA SER A 256 4.25 -9.00 12.58
C SER A 256 5.36 -8.37 11.70
N PRO A 257 5.36 -7.04 11.53
CA PRO A 257 6.44 -6.35 10.81
C PRO A 257 7.84 -6.67 11.38
N GLU A 258 7.95 -6.81 12.70
CA GLU A 258 9.21 -7.15 13.39
C GLU A 258 9.66 -8.59 13.08
N GLN A 259 8.72 -9.53 13.05
CA GLN A 259 9.01 -10.92 12.68
C GLN A 259 9.54 -11.00 11.25
N ILE A 260 8.90 -10.29 10.31
CA ILE A 260 9.39 -10.22 8.92
C ILE A 260 10.80 -9.64 8.88
N ARG A 261 11.06 -8.49 9.54
CA ARG A 261 12.39 -7.87 9.56
C ARG A 261 13.48 -8.79 10.13
N LYS A 262 13.14 -9.59 11.15
CA LYS A 262 14.08 -10.59 11.73
C LYS A 262 14.40 -11.73 10.75
N LEU A 263 13.49 -12.07 9.85
CA LEU A 263 13.70 -13.12 8.86
C LEU A 263 14.53 -12.65 7.66
N ILE A 264 14.49 -11.36 7.30
CA ILE A 264 15.16 -10.84 6.09
C ILE A 264 16.65 -11.28 6.01
N PRO A 265 17.49 -11.17 7.06
CA PRO A 265 18.90 -11.56 6.98
C PRO A 265 19.11 -13.07 6.74
N THR A 266 18.11 -13.89 6.97
CA THR A 266 18.17 -15.35 6.74
C THR A 266 17.76 -15.76 5.33
N LEU A 267 17.22 -14.81 4.54
CA LEU A 267 16.74 -15.06 3.19
C LEU A 267 17.86 -14.75 2.19
N THR A 268 17.98 -15.58 1.20
CA THR A 268 18.96 -15.38 0.11
C THR A 268 18.22 -14.96 -1.17
N PRO A 269 18.67 -13.89 -1.86
CA PRO A 269 18.33 -13.72 -3.27
C PRO A 269 18.88 -14.91 -4.08
N LEU A 270 18.44 -15.06 -5.31
CA LEU A 270 19.02 -16.07 -6.23
C LEU A 270 20.49 -15.80 -6.45
#